data_3ad2630bb6117c6f5a2bb314965693e0
#
_entry.id   3ad2630bb6117c6f5a2bb314965693e0
#
_cell.length_a   1.000
_cell.length_b   1.000
_cell.length_c   1.000
_cell.angle_alpha   90.00
_cell.angle_beta   90.00
_cell.angle_gamma   90.00
#
_symmetry.space_group_name_H-M   'P 1'
#
loop_
_entity.id
_entity.type
_entity.pdbx_description
1 polymer ?
#
loop_
_entity_poly.entity_id
_entity_poly.type
_entity_poly.pdbx_seq_one_letter_code
_entity_poly.pdbx_strand_id
1 'polypeptide(L)'
;AMTQQRVLQLLPINDTTTTHTWTDSYPYSSISIFALHPQFADFNALPQIEDEALRSKFESLRQELNALPKIDYERVNNAKTEYLQVLYRQEGKAVLASSDFKAFFDEAAHWLVPYAQYCALREQYGTADFATWPDHNHFDEAERKALSNPRTAAYKQVAFYYYVQFVLNRQMADAHAYARSKGVVLKGDIPIGVDRHGAD
;
A
#
# COMPACT_ATOMS: atom_id res chain seq x y z
N ALA A 1 -1.50 -26.31 -10.09
CA ALA A 1 -2.01 -27.27 -11.06
C ALA A 1 -1.00 -28.35 -11.43
N MET A 2 0.20 -28.05 -11.97
CA MET A 2 1.20 -29.09 -12.34
C MET A 2 1.72 -29.91 -11.16
N THR A 3 1.84 -29.31 -9.96
CA THR A 3 2.35 -29.96 -8.74
C THR A 3 1.25 -30.60 -7.90
N GLN A 4 -0.04 -30.45 -8.27
CA GLN A 4 -1.22 -30.88 -7.51
C GLN A 4 -1.28 -30.38 -6.05
N GLN A 5 -0.53 -29.36 -5.71
CA GLN A 5 -0.60 -28.71 -4.40
C GLN A 5 -1.94 -28.03 -4.22
N ARG A 6 -2.50 -28.12 -3.02
CA ARG A 6 -3.80 -27.56 -2.65
C ARG A 6 -3.69 -26.43 -1.61
N VAL A 7 -2.53 -26.23 -1.05
CA VAL A 7 -2.25 -25.16 -0.09
C VAL A 7 -0.99 -24.45 -0.54
N LEU A 8 -1.06 -23.13 -0.63
CA LEU A 8 0.09 -22.26 -0.86
C LEU A 8 0.24 -21.36 0.37
N GLN A 9 1.32 -21.56 1.13
CA GLN A 9 1.66 -20.66 2.24
C GLN A 9 2.43 -19.47 1.71
N LEU A 10 2.01 -18.29 2.15
CA LEU A 10 2.64 -17.00 1.84
C LEU A 10 3.34 -16.49 3.08
N LEU A 11 4.46 -15.79 2.91
CA LEU A 11 5.01 -14.92 3.95
C LEU A 11 4.03 -13.77 4.23
N PRO A 12 4.20 -13.02 5.36
CA PRO A 12 3.39 -11.84 5.59
C PRO A 12 3.47 -10.88 4.39
N ILE A 13 2.33 -10.35 3.96
CA ILE A 13 2.19 -9.42 2.83
C ILE A 13 1.84 -8.01 3.30
N ASN A 14 1.97 -7.80 4.60
CA ASN A 14 1.67 -6.54 5.25
C ASN A 14 2.70 -5.45 4.94
N ASP A 15 2.29 -4.20 5.08
CA ASP A 15 3.17 -3.06 4.84
C ASP A 15 4.27 -2.98 5.92
N THR A 16 5.51 -2.92 5.46
CA THR A 16 6.73 -2.86 6.28
C THR A 16 7.51 -1.56 6.03
N THR A 17 6.89 -0.58 5.35
CA THR A 17 7.57 0.64 4.93
C THR A 17 7.84 1.56 6.11
N THR A 18 9.10 1.66 6.54
CA THR A 18 9.54 2.55 7.61
C THR A 18 10.61 3.53 7.15
N THR A 19 11.58 3.06 6.38
CA THR A 19 12.80 3.81 6.02
C THR A 19 12.90 4.15 4.54
N HIS A 20 12.07 3.52 3.70
CA HIS A 20 12.18 3.52 2.22
C HIS A 20 13.50 2.94 1.71
N THR A 21 14.18 2.13 2.51
CA THR A 21 15.40 1.43 2.15
C THR A 21 15.16 -0.08 1.98
N TRP A 22 16.20 -0.80 1.58
CA TRP A 22 16.14 -2.26 1.44
C TRP A 22 15.74 -2.98 2.74
N THR A 23 15.92 -2.37 3.92
CA THR A 23 15.53 -2.94 5.21
C THR A 23 14.02 -3.19 5.31
N ASP A 24 13.22 -2.41 4.61
CA ASP A 24 11.76 -2.57 4.56
C ASP A 24 11.33 -3.86 3.82
N SER A 25 12.25 -4.60 3.22
CA SER A 25 11.97 -5.89 2.59
C SER A 25 11.75 -7.04 3.59
N TYR A 26 12.00 -6.84 4.89
CA TYR A 26 11.81 -7.85 5.90
C TYR A 26 10.32 -7.99 6.26
N PRO A 27 9.65 -9.12 5.93
CA PRO A 27 8.20 -9.19 5.92
C PRO A 27 7.56 -9.25 7.31
N TYR A 28 8.33 -9.48 8.36
CA TYR A 28 7.82 -9.62 9.71
C TYR A 28 7.81 -8.31 10.52
N SER A 29 8.46 -7.24 10.05
CA SER A 29 8.49 -5.93 10.72
C SER A 29 7.43 -5.00 10.14
N SER A 30 6.15 -5.39 10.26
CA SER A 30 5.05 -4.63 9.68
C SER A 30 4.72 -3.37 10.50
N ILE A 31 4.37 -2.30 9.78
CA ILE A 31 3.81 -1.09 10.39
C ILE A 31 2.31 -1.20 10.64
N SER A 32 1.66 -2.19 10.05
CA SER A 32 0.25 -2.52 10.29
C SER A 32 -0.02 -4.00 10.01
N ILE A 33 -0.81 -4.63 10.85
CA ILE A 33 -1.26 -6.01 10.65
C ILE A 33 -2.42 -6.12 9.64
N PHE A 34 -2.97 -4.99 9.21
CA PHE A 34 -4.10 -4.94 8.27
C PHE A 34 -3.66 -4.49 6.87
N ALA A 35 -2.81 -3.46 6.81
CA ALA A 35 -2.44 -2.83 5.55
C ALA A 35 -1.55 -3.72 4.69
N LEU A 36 -1.83 -3.79 3.38
CA LEU A 36 -1.04 -4.53 2.42
C LEU A 36 0.14 -3.69 1.91
N HIS A 37 1.29 -4.33 1.71
CA HIS A 37 2.47 -3.64 1.21
C HIS A 37 2.31 -3.24 -0.26
N PRO A 38 2.53 -1.96 -0.62
CA PRO A 38 2.40 -1.47 -2.00
C PRO A 38 3.27 -2.19 -3.03
N GLN A 39 4.37 -2.82 -2.60
CA GLN A 39 5.22 -3.62 -3.51
C GLN A 39 4.48 -4.76 -4.22
N PHE A 40 3.38 -5.26 -3.64
CA PHE A 40 2.60 -6.35 -4.22
C PHE A 40 1.57 -5.90 -5.26
N ALA A 41 1.43 -4.59 -5.50
CA ALA A 41 0.55 -4.10 -6.56
C ALA A 41 0.94 -4.70 -7.92
N ASP A 42 -0.03 -5.34 -8.58
CA ASP A 42 0.11 -5.80 -9.97
C ASP A 42 -0.27 -4.67 -10.93
N PHE A 43 0.71 -4.12 -11.60
CA PHE A 43 0.51 -3.01 -12.52
C PHE A 43 -0.14 -3.43 -13.84
N ASN A 44 -0.11 -4.72 -14.19
CA ASN A 44 -0.82 -5.20 -15.36
C ASN A 44 -2.35 -5.22 -15.15
N ALA A 45 -2.78 -5.23 -13.89
CA ALA A 45 -4.19 -5.18 -13.51
C ALA A 45 -4.69 -3.76 -13.22
N LEU A 46 -3.84 -2.74 -13.40
CA LEU A 46 -4.19 -1.33 -13.19
C LEU A 46 -4.48 -0.63 -14.53
N PRO A 47 -5.23 0.48 -14.51
CA PRO A 47 -5.37 1.34 -15.68
C PRO A 47 -4.01 1.83 -16.19
N GLN A 48 -3.93 2.08 -17.49
CA GLN A 48 -2.73 2.66 -18.06
C GLN A 48 -2.62 4.14 -17.69
N ILE A 49 -1.40 4.60 -17.48
CA ILE A 49 -1.11 6.03 -17.36
C ILE A 49 -1.43 6.71 -18.69
N GLU A 50 -2.25 7.77 -18.66
CA GLU A 50 -2.68 8.51 -19.85
C GLU A 50 -1.53 9.28 -20.48
N ASP A 51 -0.64 9.87 -19.67
CA ASP A 51 0.55 10.57 -20.15
C ASP A 51 1.55 9.57 -20.79
N GLU A 52 1.75 9.73 -22.10
CA GLU A 52 2.59 8.83 -22.89
C GLU A 52 4.07 8.88 -22.48
N ALA A 53 4.58 10.05 -22.11
CA ALA A 53 5.97 10.20 -21.70
C ALA A 53 6.22 9.48 -20.36
N LEU A 54 5.31 9.65 -19.39
CA LEU A 54 5.36 8.95 -18.12
C LEU A 54 5.19 7.44 -18.31
N ARG A 55 4.26 7.01 -19.14
CA ARG A 55 4.07 5.58 -19.44
C ARG A 55 5.31 4.96 -20.03
N SER A 56 5.96 5.62 -21.00
CA SER A 56 7.21 5.16 -21.61
C SER A 56 8.37 5.12 -20.60
N LYS A 57 8.46 6.12 -19.71
CA LYS A 57 9.44 6.15 -18.61
C LYS A 57 9.28 4.92 -17.70
N PHE A 58 8.07 4.64 -17.25
CA PHE A 58 7.82 3.51 -16.35
C PHE A 58 8.03 2.16 -17.03
N GLU A 59 7.68 2.02 -18.30
CA GLU A 59 7.94 0.78 -19.04
C GLU A 59 9.45 0.53 -19.20
N SER A 60 10.23 1.56 -19.52
CA SER A 60 11.70 1.45 -19.60
C SER A 60 12.31 1.08 -18.24
N LEU A 61 11.83 1.70 -17.16
CA LEU A 61 12.27 1.39 -15.79
C LEU A 61 11.89 -0.03 -15.38
N ARG A 62 10.70 -0.49 -15.76
CA ARG A 62 10.26 -1.87 -15.52
C ARG A 62 11.18 -2.88 -16.20
N GLN A 63 11.52 -2.64 -17.46
CA GLN A 63 12.43 -3.51 -18.21
C GLN A 63 13.81 -3.55 -17.58
N GLU A 64 14.34 -2.39 -17.20
CA GLU A 64 15.64 -2.29 -16.51
C GLU A 64 15.64 -3.06 -15.19
N LEU A 65 14.66 -2.81 -14.31
CA LEU A 65 14.59 -3.44 -13.00
C LEU A 65 14.37 -4.97 -13.09
N ASN A 66 13.59 -5.42 -14.07
CA ASN A 66 13.35 -6.86 -14.30
C ASN A 66 14.58 -7.58 -14.89
N ALA A 67 15.51 -6.87 -15.50
CA ALA A 67 16.76 -7.44 -16.02
C ALA A 67 17.85 -7.61 -14.93
N LEU A 68 17.65 -7.06 -13.73
CA LEU A 68 18.59 -7.21 -12.64
C LEU A 68 18.65 -8.66 -12.13
N PRO A 69 19.84 -9.16 -11.75
CA PRO A 69 20.01 -10.53 -11.22
C PRO A 69 19.37 -10.73 -9.83
N LYS A 70 19.11 -9.65 -9.12
CA LYS A 70 18.45 -9.60 -7.80
C LYS A 70 17.50 -8.41 -7.76
N ILE A 71 16.46 -8.52 -6.93
CA ILE A 71 15.50 -7.43 -6.73
C ILE A 71 16.21 -6.27 -6.04
N ASP A 72 16.10 -5.09 -6.65
CA ASP A 72 16.45 -3.81 -6.02
C ASP A 72 15.17 -3.26 -5.35
N TYR A 73 14.98 -3.60 -4.09
CA TYR A 73 13.76 -3.28 -3.35
C TYR A 73 13.50 -1.77 -3.27
N GLU A 74 14.54 -0.96 -3.07
CA GLU A 74 14.40 0.49 -2.99
C GLU A 74 13.90 1.07 -4.30
N ARG A 75 14.55 0.73 -5.41
CA ARG A 75 14.16 1.24 -6.72
C ARG A 75 12.78 0.72 -7.15
N VAL A 76 12.48 -0.54 -6.87
CA VAL A 76 11.17 -1.13 -7.17
C VAL A 76 10.06 -0.44 -6.37
N ASN A 77 10.24 -0.26 -5.06
CA ASN A 77 9.23 0.38 -4.20
C ASN A 77 9.03 1.85 -4.56
N ASN A 78 10.11 2.58 -4.83
CA ASN A 78 10.03 3.97 -5.26
C ASN A 78 9.30 4.11 -6.60
N ALA A 79 9.63 3.25 -7.58
CA ALA A 79 8.97 3.24 -8.88
C ALA A 79 7.48 2.91 -8.76
N LYS A 80 7.13 1.93 -7.93
CA LYS A 80 5.73 1.54 -7.68
C LYS A 80 4.94 2.65 -6.99
N THR A 81 5.54 3.29 -6.01
CA THR A 81 4.90 4.42 -5.32
C THR A 81 4.69 5.60 -6.28
N GLU A 82 5.69 5.96 -7.08
CA GLU A 82 5.54 7.03 -8.08
C GLU A 82 4.43 6.71 -9.11
N TYR A 83 4.38 5.46 -9.58
CA TYR A 83 3.33 5.01 -10.50
C TYR A 83 1.94 5.13 -9.89
N LEU A 84 1.76 4.65 -8.66
CA LEU A 84 0.49 4.74 -7.94
C LEU A 84 0.08 6.20 -7.68
N GLN A 85 1.04 7.10 -7.41
CA GLN A 85 0.77 8.53 -7.27
C GLN A 85 0.30 9.17 -8.60
N VAL A 86 0.86 8.74 -9.73
CA VAL A 86 0.39 9.19 -11.05
C VAL A 86 -1.05 8.73 -11.28
N LEU A 87 -1.35 7.47 -11.06
CA LEU A 87 -2.71 6.95 -11.19
C LEU A 87 -3.68 7.62 -10.22
N TYR A 88 -3.28 7.84 -8.98
CA TYR A 88 -4.13 8.56 -8.03
C TYR A 88 -4.48 9.98 -8.49
N ARG A 89 -3.54 10.69 -9.10
CA ARG A 89 -3.83 12.00 -9.71
C ARG A 89 -4.79 11.90 -10.89
N GLN A 90 -4.68 10.83 -11.69
CA GLN A 90 -5.50 10.57 -12.87
C GLN A 90 -6.94 10.18 -12.50
N GLU A 91 -7.13 9.23 -11.60
CA GLU A 91 -8.44 8.60 -11.35
C GLU A 91 -8.89 8.62 -9.89
N GLY A 92 -8.03 8.98 -8.95
CA GLY A 92 -8.28 8.83 -7.52
C GLY A 92 -9.59 9.48 -7.05
N LYS A 93 -9.95 10.64 -7.59
CA LYS A 93 -11.22 11.30 -7.26
C LYS A 93 -12.44 10.45 -7.63
N ALA A 94 -12.41 9.84 -8.81
CA ALA A 94 -13.51 8.99 -9.28
C ALA A 94 -13.57 7.68 -8.48
N VAL A 95 -12.41 7.07 -8.23
CA VAL A 95 -12.31 5.84 -7.43
C VAL A 95 -12.83 6.04 -6.01
N LEU A 96 -12.40 7.09 -5.31
CA LEU A 96 -12.84 7.38 -3.95
C LEU A 96 -14.33 7.79 -3.85
N ALA A 97 -14.94 8.20 -4.95
CA ALA A 97 -16.37 8.48 -5.01
C ALA A 97 -17.23 7.25 -5.33
N SER A 98 -16.61 6.14 -5.75
CA SER A 98 -17.32 4.91 -6.17
C SER A 98 -18.04 4.22 -5.01
N SER A 99 -19.08 3.45 -5.35
CA SER A 99 -19.80 2.59 -4.39
C SER A 99 -18.89 1.53 -3.77
N ASP A 100 -18.00 0.95 -4.60
CA ASP A 100 -17.10 -0.12 -4.20
C ASP A 100 -16.06 0.38 -3.16
N PHE A 101 -15.52 1.58 -3.40
CA PHE A 101 -14.63 2.20 -2.41
C PHE A 101 -15.37 2.51 -1.11
N LYS A 102 -16.60 3.03 -1.19
CA LYS A 102 -17.40 3.33 0.02
C LYS A 102 -17.65 2.08 0.86
N ALA A 103 -18.05 0.98 0.22
CA ALA A 103 -18.24 -0.29 0.91
C ALA A 103 -16.95 -0.79 1.59
N PHE A 104 -15.82 -0.74 0.89
CA PHE A 104 -14.51 -1.06 1.45
C PHE A 104 -14.16 -0.14 2.64
N PHE A 105 -14.37 1.17 2.48
CA PHE A 105 -14.05 2.14 3.52
C PHE A 105 -14.90 1.94 4.78
N ASP A 106 -16.20 1.65 4.63
CA ASP A 106 -17.10 1.41 5.76
C ASP A 106 -16.64 0.20 6.61
N GLU A 107 -16.11 -0.83 5.97
CA GLU A 107 -15.57 -2.01 6.66
C GLU A 107 -14.17 -1.75 7.26
N ALA A 108 -13.32 -1.03 6.53
CA ALA A 108 -11.90 -0.89 6.84
C ALA A 108 -11.55 0.35 7.66
N ALA A 109 -12.46 1.32 7.82
CA ALA A 109 -12.16 2.65 8.37
C ALA A 109 -11.46 2.61 9.75
N HIS A 110 -11.75 1.60 10.56
CA HIS A 110 -11.19 1.47 11.91
C HIS A 110 -9.66 1.32 11.92
N TRP A 111 -9.07 0.70 10.91
CA TRP A 111 -7.63 0.57 10.73
C TRP A 111 -7.08 1.45 9.61
N LEU A 112 -7.86 1.62 8.53
CA LEU A 112 -7.43 2.32 7.33
C LEU A 112 -7.18 3.83 7.58
N VAL A 113 -8.04 4.45 8.40
CA VAL A 113 -7.90 5.88 8.72
C VAL A 113 -6.62 6.15 9.51
N PRO A 114 -6.35 5.53 10.66
CA PRO A 114 -5.10 5.75 11.38
C PRO A 114 -3.87 5.37 10.56
N TYR A 115 -3.89 4.24 9.83
CA TYR A 115 -2.79 3.85 8.95
C TYR A 115 -2.47 4.92 7.89
N ALA A 116 -3.48 5.41 7.18
CA ALA A 116 -3.28 6.39 6.11
C ALA A 116 -2.78 7.74 6.66
N GLN A 117 -3.27 8.16 7.81
CA GLN A 117 -2.81 9.36 8.50
C GLN A 117 -1.36 9.21 8.95
N TYR A 118 -1.02 8.08 9.58
CA TYR A 118 0.36 7.77 9.95
C TYR A 118 1.29 7.80 8.73
N CYS A 119 0.95 7.13 7.64
CA CYS A 119 1.76 7.13 6.43
C CYS A 119 1.95 8.54 5.86
N ALA A 120 0.90 9.36 5.81
CA ALA A 120 0.99 10.73 5.33
C ALA A 120 1.91 11.59 6.20
N LEU A 121 1.83 11.44 7.52
CA LEU A 121 2.68 12.16 8.48
C LEU A 121 4.14 11.66 8.44
N ARG A 122 4.35 10.34 8.32
CA ARG A 122 5.69 9.77 8.13
C ARG A 122 6.39 10.39 6.91
N GLU A 123 5.70 10.50 5.77
CA GLU A 123 6.27 11.16 4.58
C GLU A 123 6.55 12.64 4.84
N GLN A 124 5.64 13.32 5.51
CA GLN A 124 5.79 14.75 5.83
C GLN A 124 7.01 15.01 6.70
N TYR A 125 7.25 14.16 7.71
CA TYR A 125 8.34 14.32 8.67
C TYR A 125 9.63 13.56 8.29
N GLY A 126 9.57 12.68 7.29
CA GLY A 126 10.71 11.91 6.80
C GLY A 126 11.21 10.85 7.80
N THR A 127 10.40 10.45 8.75
CA THR A 127 10.75 9.43 9.76
C THR A 127 9.49 8.70 10.24
N ALA A 128 9.64 7.38 10.49
CA ALA A 128 8.61 6.55 11.09
C ALA A 128 8.50 6.75 12.61
N ASP A 129 9.54 7.28 13.25
CA ASP A 129 9.54 7.54 14.70
C ASP A 129 8.66 8.75 15.04
N PHE A 130 7.38 8.48 15.23
CA PHE A 130 6.37 9.51 15.55
C PHE A 130 6.66 10.23 16.88
N ALA A 131 7.43 9.63 17.80
CA ALA A 131 7.82 10.31 19.04
C ALA A 131 8.76 11.51 18.80
N THR A 132 9.41 11.56 17.62
CA THR A 132 10.28 12.67 17.21
C THR A 132 9.59 13.74 16.37
N TRP A 133 8.31 13.53 16.01
CA TRP A 133 7.58 14.50 15.21
C TRP A 133 7.33 15.78 16.01
N PRO A 134 7.58 16.96 15.44
CA PRO A 134 7.37 18.25 16.14
C PRO A 134 5.93 18.45 16.58
N ASP A 135 4.98 18.07 15.70
CA ASP A 135 3.56 18.02 15.93
C ASP A 135 3.10 16.58 15.72
N HIS A 136 1.92 16.20 16.17
CA HIS A 136 1.35 14.85 15.98
C HIS A 136 2.15 13.71 16.66
N ASN A 137 2.96 14.03 17.69
CA ASN A 137 3.72 13.03 18.44
C ASN A 137 2.88 12.22 19.44
N HIS A 138 1.63 12.60 19.60
CA HIS A 138 0.59 11.84 20.30
C HIS A 138 -0.69 11.94 19.46
N PHE A 139 -1.52 10.95 19.59
CA PHE A 139 -2.71 10.83 18.75
C PHE A 139 -3.94 11.35 19.50
N ASP A 140 -4.60 12.38 18.98
CA ASP A 140 -5.86 12.86 19.50
C ASP A 140 -7.00 12.87 18.47
N GLU A 141 -8.22 12.91 18.95
CA GLU A 141 -9.42 12.81 18.11
C GLU A 141 -9.64 14.08 17.27
N ALA A 142 -9.23 15.25 17.74
CA ALA A 142 -9.37 16.51 17.00
C ALA A 142 -8.41 16.55 15.80
N GLU A 143 -7.16 16.13 16.02
CA GLU A 143 -6.16 15.99 14.94
C GLU A 143 -6.59 14.98 13.91
N ARG A 144 -7.09 13.83 14.34
CA ARG A 144 -7.63 12.81 13.43
C ARG A 144 -8.73 13.34 12.53
N LYS A 145 -9.67 14.11 13.09
CA LYS A 145 -10.73 14.76 12.33
C LYS A 145 -10.19 15.81 11.36
N ALA A 146 -9.19 16.58 11.77
CA ALA A 146 -8.58 17.59 10.92
C ALA A 146 -7.88 16.97 9.71
N LEU A 147 -7.10 15.89 9.91
CA LEU A 147 -6.43 15.13 8.84
C LEU A 147 -7.43 14.41 7.91
N SER A 148 -8.60 14.04 8.40
CA SER A 148 -9.66 13.42 7.61
C SER A 148 -10.56 14.42 6.88
N ASN A 149 -10.34 15.73 7.00
CA ASN A 149 -11.17 16.73 6.35
C ASN A 149 -10.84 16.89 4.86
N PRO A 150 -11.78 16.54 3.94
CA PRO A 150 -11.54 16.57 2.50
C PRO A 150 -11.21 17.96 1.92
N ARG A 151 -11.42 19.02 2.69
CA ARG A 151 -11.14 20.41 2.27
C ARG A 151 -9.69 20.82 2.51
N THR A 152 -8.90 20.02 3.20
CA THR A 152 -7.51 20.34 3.55
C THR A 152 -6.53 19.76 2.53
N ALA A 153 -5.34 20.38 2.42
CA ALA A 153 -4.25 19.83 1.61
C ALA A 153 -3.73 18.51 2.19
N ALA A 154 -3.69 18.37 3.52
CA ALA A 154 -3.26 17.17 4.22
C ALA A 154 -4.13 15.95 3.84
N TYR A 155 -5.44 16.13 3.69
CA TYR A 155 -6.33 15.06 3.28
C TYR A 155 -5.92 14.42 1.95
N LYS A 156 -5.37 15.16 0.99
CA LYS A 156 -4.94 14.59 -0.30
C LYS A 156 -3.85 13.54 -0.12
N GLN A 157 -2.96 13.74 0.83
CA GLN A 157 -1.91 12.78 1.14
C GLN A 157 -2.50 11.54 1.84
N VAL A 158 -3.38 11.75 2.81
CA VAL A 158 -4.10 10.67 3.50
C VAL A 158 -4.93 9.85 2.49
N ALA A 159 -5.70 10.51 1.63
CA ALA A 159 -6.57 9.85 0.66
C ALA A 159 -5.81 9.07 -0.43
N PHE A 160 -4.54 9.41 -0.69
CA PHE A 160 -3.66 8.57 -1.51
C PHE A 160 -3.50 7.17 -0.93
N TYR A 161 -3.30 7.04 0.38
CA TYR A 161 -3.17 5.73 1.03
C TYR A 161 -4.49 4.98 1.08
N TYR A 162 -5.63 5.67 1.15
CA TYR A 162 -6.94 5.03 0.98
C TYR A 162 -7.07 4.39 -0.41
N TYR A 163 -6.67 5.14 -1.45
CA TYR A 163 -6.66 4.63 -2.81
C TYR A 163 -5.75 3.41 -2.97
N VAL A 164 -4.52 3.49 -2.47
CA VAL A 164 -3.54 2.38 -2.55
C VAL A 164 -4.08 1.13 -1.88
N GLN A 165 -4.60 1.23 -0.66
CA GLN A 165 -5.12 0.08 0.07
C GLN A 165 -6.38 -0.50 -0.58
N PHE A 166 -7.23 0.32 -1.15
CA PHE A 166 -8.37 -0.15 -1.93
C PHE A 166 -7.97 -0.95 -3.17
N VAL A 167 -6.99 -0.45 -3.92
CA VAL A 167 -6.44 -1.16 -5.08
C VAL A 167 -5.86 -2.51 -4.68
N LEU A 168 -5.04 -2.55 -3.64
CA LEU A 168 -4.42 -3.78 -3.14
C LEU A 168 -5.44 -4.78 -2.61
N ASN A 169 -6.45 -4.30 -1.88
CA ASN A 169 -7.54 -5.15 -1.39
C ASN A 169 -8.29 -5.84 -2.54
N ARG A 170 -8.63 -5.10 -3.59
CA ARG A 170 -9.27 -5.68 -4.78
C ARG A 170 -8.39 -6.73 -5.44
N GLN A 171 -7.13 -6.43 -5.68
CA GLN A 171 -6.20 -7.37 -6.31
C GLN A 171 -5.99 -8.63 -5.45
N MET A 172 -5.93 -8.49 -4.14
CA MET A 172 -5.85 -9.63 -3.22
C MET A 172 -7.13 -10.48 -3.23
N ALA A 173 -8.30 -9.85 -3.29
CA ALA A 173 -9.58 -10.55 -3.43
C ALA A 173 -9.65 -11.35 -4.73
N ASP A 174 -9.21 -10.75 -5.84
CA ASP A 174 -9.15 -11.42 -7.15
C ASP A 174 -8.18 -12.60 -7.15
N ALA A 175 -6.98 -12.42 -6.58
CA ALA A 175 -5.99 -13.48 -6.43
C ALA A 175 -6.52 -14.64 -5.57
N HIS A 176 -7.21 -14.33 -4.47
CA HIS A 176 -7.84 -15.32 -3.60
C HIS A 176 -8.96 -16.08 -4.32
N ALA A 177 -9.83 -15.36 -5.04
CA ALA A 177 -10.90 -15.96 -5.82
C ALA A 177 -10.35 -16.88 -6.91
N TYR A 178 -9.30 -16.44 -7.61
CA TYR A 178 -8.61 -17.25 -8.61
C TYR A 178 -8.01 -18.53 -7.99
N ALA A 179 -7.29 -18.42 -6.89
CA ALA A 179 -6.70 -19.58 -6.20
C ALA A 179 -7.80 -20.59 -5.83
N ARG A 180 -8.90 -20.13 -5.24
CA ARG A 180 -10.05 -20.98 -4.88
C ARG A 180 -10.67 -21.67 -6.12
N SER A 181 -10.80 -20.97 -7.24
CA SER A 181 -11.33 -21.55 -8.48
C SER A 181 -10.45 -22.69 -9.00
N LYS A 182 -9.17 -22.73 -8.62
CA LYS A 182 -8.22 -23.80 -8.93
C LYS A 182 -8.10 -24.86 -7.85
N GLY A 183 -8.92 -24.81 -6.80
CA GLY A 183 -8.86 -25.73 -5.67
C GLY A 183 -7.63 -25.54 -4.78
N VAL A 184 -7.07 -24.32 -4.78
CA VAL A 184 -5.91 -23.94 -3.96
C VAL A 184 -6.35 -23.00 -2.84
N VAL A 185 -5.92 -23.31 -1.63
CA VAL A 185 -6.11 -22.47 -0.44
C VAL A 185 -4.85 -21.63 -0.24
N LEU A 186 -5.00 -20.32 -0.11
CA LEU A 186 -3.93 -19.45 0.34
C LEU A 186 -3.89 -19.46 1.87
N LYS A 187 -2.74 -19.81 2.43
CA LYS A 187 -2.47 -19.75 3.86
C LYS A 187 -1.54 -18.56 4.11
N GLY A 188 -2.07 -17.51 4.73
CA GLY A 188 -1.28 -16.36 5.16
C GLY A 188 -0.35 -16.72 6.33
N ASP A 189 0.59 -15.84 6.59
CA ASP A 189 1.43 -15.85 7.78
C ASP A 189 1.19 -14.55 8.57
N ILE A 190 1.44 -14.57 9.87
CA ILE A 190 1.23 -13.43 10.77
C ILE A 190 2.55 -12.69 10.92
N PRO A 191 2.57 -11.35 10.74
CA PRO A 191 3.76 -10.54 10.98
C PRO A 191 3.99 -10.37 12.49
N ILE A 192 4.64 -11.33 13.12
CA ILE A 192 4.84 -11.38 14.58
C ILE A 192 5.83 -10.34 15.11
N GLY A 193 6.61 -9.71 14.25
CA GLY A 193 7.56 -8.65 14.57
C GLY A 193 7.02 -7.26 14.24
N VAL A 194 5.82 -6.91 14.72
CA VAL A 194 5.22 -5.58 14.51
C VAL A 194 6.20 -4.49 14.91
N ASP A 195 6.36 -3.49 14.03
CA ASP A 195 7.26 -2.37 14.27
C ASP A 195 6.72 -1.49 15.42
N ARG A 196 7.60 -1.14 16.37
CA ARG A 196 7.20 -0.31 17.51
C ARG A 196 6.75 1.10 17.11
N HIS A 197 7.18 1.57 15.93
CA HIS A 197 6.79 2.85 15.35
C HIS A 197 5.71 2.67 14.27
N GLY A 198 4.96 1.57 14.31
CA GLY A 198 3.87 1.29 13.40
C GLY A 198 2.61 2.11 13.66
N ALA A 199 1.60 1.87 12.81
CA ALA A 199 0.32 2.58 12.86
C ALA A 199 -0.72 1.93 13.78
N ASP A 200 -0.51 0.67 14.19
CA ASP A 200 -1.46 -0.13 14.99
C ASP A 200 -1.16 -0.06 16.48
#